data_3e93113339bc5209117e9aeba217692c
#
_entry.id   3e93113339bc5209117e9aeba217692c
#
_cell.length_a   1.000
_cell.length_b   1.000
_cell.length_c   1.000
_cell.angle_alpha   90.00
_cell.angle_beta   90.00
_cell.angle_gamma   90.00
#
_symmetry.space_group_name_H-M   'P 1'
#
loop_
_entity.id
_entity.type
_entity.pdbx_description
1 polymer ?
#
loop_
_entity_poly.entity_id
_entity_poly.type
_entity_poly.pdbx_seq_one_letter_code
_entity_poly.pdbx_strand_id
1 'polypeptide(L)'
;HMITLSGIFSAPIKSFALIPHQEVYVGYKGLPGDRRFYLIDSNGKLITQRNCTRLALIRCGFLESKNELSIILPDGRIIRGEPALGRKIGTILWGRRFNGHIIEGDWNDAISEFCGFQVRLVKSEFEGNCYDEYPLSILSKDSAKSLESKEFQDIDIRRFRPSILIDGLNPFEENY
;
A
#
# COMPACT_ATOMS: atom_id res chain seq x y z
N HIS A 1 30.98 -8.42 -1.39
CA HIS A 1 30.01 -8.12 -0.35
C HIS A 1 28.89 -9.15 -0.38
N MET A 2 28.34 -9.49 0.78
CA MET A 2 27.20 -10.42 0.88
C MET A 2 25.92 -9.59 0.78
N ILE A 3 25.04 -9.94 -0.17
CA ILE A 3 23.72 -9.32 -0.27
C ILE A 3 22.84 -9.87 0.84
N THR A 4 22.18 -9.00 1.59
CA THR A 4 21.32 -9.37 2.72
C THR A 4 19.95 -8.76 2.60
N LEU A 5 18.93 -9.52 3.04
CA LEU A 5 17.57 -9.03 3.17
C LEU A 5 17.47 -8.13 4.41
N SER A 6 17.12 -6.87 4.23
CA SER A 6 17.05 -5.88 5.31
C SER A 6 15.64 -5.55 5.74
N GLY A 7 14.65 -5.83 4.92
CA GLY A 7 13.25 -5.59 5.26
C GLY A 7 12.29 -6.14 4.22
N ILE A 8 11.11 -6.49 4.69
CA ILE A 8 9.97 -6.92 3.86
C ILE A 8 8.77 -6.09 4.30
N PHE A 9 8.04 -5.52 3.34
CA PHE A 9 6.92 -4.64 3.63
C PHE A 9 5.73 -4.92 2.71
N SER A 10 4.54 -4.79 3.25
CA SER A 10 3.29 -4.79 2.49
C SER A 10 2.37 -3.65 2.91
N ALA A 11 1.37 -3.36 2.11
CA ALA A 11 0.30 -2.45 2.44
C ALA A 11 -1.02 -3.01 1.92
N PRO A 12 -1.85 -3.65 2.74
CA PRO A 12 -3.15 -4.19 2.31
C PRO A 12 -4.04 -3.15 1.64
N ILE A 13 -3.98 -1.90 2.10
CA ILE A 13 -4.66 -0.77 1.46
C ILE A 13 -3.60 0.08 0.76
N LYS A 14 -3.77 0.29 -0.56
CA LYS A 14 -2.88 1.14 -1.36
C LYS A 14 -2.74 2.52 -0.72
N SER A 15 -1.51 3.02 -0.64
CA SER A 15 -1.15 4.33 -0.05
C SER A 15 -1.17 4.43 1.47
N PHE A 16 -1.62 3.40 2.21
CA PHE A 16 -1.56 3.40 3.67
C PHE A 16 -0.15 3.04 4.17
N ALA A 17 0.06 3.09 5.49
CA ALA A 17 1.33 2.77 6.11
C ALA A 17 1.82 1.37 5.70
N LEU A 18 3.12 1.22 5.53
CA LEU A 18 3.75 -0.07 5.28
C LEU A 18 3.75 -0.92 6.56
N ILE A 19 3.47 -2.21 6.41
CA ILE A 19 3.56 -3.21 7.47
C ILE A 19 4.87 -3.97 7.29
N PRO A 20 5.76 -3.99 8.28
CA PRO A 20 6.96 -4.80 8.25
C PRO A 20 6.64 -6.28 8.52
N HIS A 21 7.36 -7.18 7.86
CA HIS A 21 7.28 -8.62 8.07
C HIS A 21 8.67 -9.19 8.36
N GLN A 22 8.74 -10.24 9.17
CA GLN A 22 9.97 -11.01 9.38
C GLN A 22 10.17 -12.06 8.29
N GLU A 23 9.08 -12.68 7.88
CA GLU A 23 9.04 -13.60 6.75
C GLU A 23 7.71 -13.44 6.01
N VAL A 24 7.68 -13.80 4.74
CA VAL A 24 6.48 -13.76 3.91
C VAL A 24 6.60 -14.76 2.78
N TYR A 25 5.49 -15.35 2.40
CA TYR A 25 5.41 -16.12 1.16
C TYR A 25 5.33 -15.14 -0.03
N VAL A 26 6.12 -15.38 -1.06
CA VAL A 26 6.06 -14.62 -2.32
C VAL A 26 5.37 -15.48 -3.36
N GLY A 27 4.16 -15.10 -3.72
CA GLY A 27 3.39 -15.75 -4.77
C GLY A 27 3.61 -15.14 -6.14
N TYR A 28 2.96 -15.71 -7.14
CA TYR A 28 3.05 -15.24 -8.53
C TYR A 28 2.53 -13.80 -8.71
N LYS A 29 1.66 -13.35 -7.81
CA LYS A 29 1.07 -12.01 -7.80
C LYS A 29 1.71 -11.08 -6.75
N GLY A 30 2.88 -11.42 -6.25
CA GLY A 30 3.59 -10.68 -5.21
C GLY A 30 3.29 -11.19 -3.81
N LEU A 31 3.20 -10.28 -2.85
CA LEU A 31 2.90 -10.61 -1.46
C LEU A 31 1.39 -10.79 -1.26
N PRO A 32 0.95 -11.89 -0.64
CA PRO A 32 -0.47 -12.12 -0.39
C PRO A 32 -1.15 -10.95 0.34
N GLY A 33 -2.30 -10.53 -0.14
CA GLY A 33 -3.07 -9.43 0.47
C GLY A 33 -2.51 -8.04 0.25
N ASP A 34 -1.32 -7.91 -0.38
CA ASP A 34 -0.72 -6.60 -0.66
C ASP A 34 -1.55 -5.82 -1.69
N ARG A 35 -1.82 -4.54 -1.41
CA ARG A 35 -2.66 -3.66 -2.24
C ARG A 35 -4.01 -4.31 -2.65
N ARG A 36 -4.57 -5.12 -1.75
CA ARG A 36 -5.87 -5.76 -1.97
C ARG A 36 -7.02 -4.77 -2.00
N PHE A 37 -6.84 -3.65 -1.30
CA PHE A 37 -7.80 -2.56 -1.19
C PHE A 37 -7.19 -1.25 -1.71
N TYR A 38 -8.07 -0.35 -2.12
CA TYR A 38 -7.72 0.98 -2.60
C TYR A 38 -8.84 1.97 -2.34
N LEU A 39 -8.56 3.26 -2.48
CA LEU A 39 -9.54 4.33 -2.31
C LEU A 39 -9.93 4.94 -3.65
N ILE A 40 -11.19 5.35 -3.75
CA ILE A 40 -11.71 6.17 -4.85
C ILE A 40 -12.42 7.39 -4.29
N ASP A 41 -12.51 8.45 -5.10
CA ASP A 41 -13.34 9.62 -4.82
C ASP A 41 -14.82 9.38 -5.23
N SER A 42 -15.65 10.42 -5.08
CA SER A 42 -17.06 10.39 -5.46
C SER A 42 -17.29 10.12 -6.95
N ASN A 43 -16.32 10.41 -7.81
CA ASN A 43 -16.35 10.19 -9.25
C ASN A 43 -15.80 8.83 -9.66
N GLY A 44 -15.38 8.00 -8.70
CA GLY A 44 -14.76 6.69 -8.97
C GLY A 44 -13.29 6.75 -9.37
N LYS A 45 -12.64 7.92 -9.25
CA LYS A 45 -11.22 8.10 -9.53
C LYS A 45 -10.38 7.58 -8.38
N LEU A 46 -9.29 6.89 -8.71
CA LEU A 46 -8.33 6.37 -7.72
C LEU A 46 -7.72 7.50 -6.89
N ILE A 47 -7.71 7.33 -5.57
CA ILE A 47 -7.08 8.22 -4.61
C ILE A 47 -5.82 7.55 -4.05
N THR A 48 -4.73 8.30 -4.05
CA THR A 48 -3.41 7.86 -3.56
C THR A 48 -2.78 8.91 -2.65
N GLN A 49 -1.56 8.66 -2.18
CA GLN A 49 -0.78 9.65 -1.43
C GLN A 49 -0.53 10.95 -2.22
N ARG A 50 -0.63 10.94 -3.54
CA ARG A 50 -0.54 12.16 -4.36
C ARG A 50 -1.72 13.11 -4.12
N ASN A 51 -2.88 12.56 -3.72
CA ASN A 51 -4.09 13.32 -3.41
C ASN A 51 -4.19 13.65 -1.92
N CYS A 52 -3.73 12.72 -1.06
CA CYS A 52 -3.72 12.88 0.39
C CYS A 52 -2.47 12.20 0.97
N THR A 53 -1.41 12.97 1.20
CA THR A 53 -0.13 12.47 1.73
C THR A 53 -0.28 11.82 3.11
N ARG A 54 -1.26 12.29 3.90
CA ARG A 54 -1.57 11.80 5.25
C ARG A 54 -2.02 10.34 5.28
N LEU A 55 -2.45 9.76 4.15
CA LEU A 55 -2.82 8.33 4.07
C LEU A 55 -1.70 7.41 4.56
N ALA A 56 -0.44 7.79 4.36
CA ALA A 56 0.72 7.05 4.85
C ALA A 56 0.79 6.91 6.37
N LEU A 57 0.02 7.70 7.12
CA LEU A 57 -0.05 7.65 8.58
C LEU A 57 -1.10 6.66 9.10
N ILE A 58 -2.02 6.19 8.26
CA ILE A 58 -3.05 5.23 8.66
C ILE A 58 -2.43 3.83 8.61
N ARG A 59 -2.40 3.16 9.76
CA ARG A 59 -2.00 1.74 9.81
C ARG A 59 -3.18 0.86 9.42
N CYS A 60 -2.89 -0.24 8.76
CA CYS A 60 -3.93 -1.21 8.37
C CYS A 60 -3.41 -2.63 8.49
N GLY A 61 -4.32 -3.58 8.58
CA GLY A 61 -4.05 -5.01 8.53
C GLY A 61 -5.20 -5.72 7.85
N PHE A 62 -4.91 -6.77 7.09
CA PHE A 62 -5.91 -7.63 6.50
C PHE A 62 -5.54 -9.09 6.75
N LEU A 63 -6.37 -9.78 7.50
CA LEU A 63 -6.24 -11.20 7.76
C LEU A 63 -7.16 -11.97 6.83
N GLU A 64 -6.61 -12.43 5.71
CA GLU A 64 -7.40 -13.03 4.62
C GLU A 64 -8.15 -14.29 5.07
N SER A 65 -7.54 -15.13 5.93
CA SER A 65 -8.15 -16.35 6.47
C SER A 65 -9.44 -16.10 7.26
N LYS A 66 -9.59 -14.91 7.83
CA LYS A 66 -10.78 -14.48 8.60
C LYS A 66 -11.61 -13.45 7.85
N ASN A 67 -11.18 -13.03 6.67
CA ASN A 67 -11.73 -11.87 5.96
C ASN A 67 -11.90 -10.66 6.89
N GLU A 68 -10.91 -10.40 7.73
CA GLU A 68 -10.93 -9.32 8.72
C GLU A 68 -9.99 -8.18 8.29
N LEU A 69 -10.56 -7.00 8.11
CA LEU A 69 -9.84 -5.76 7.85
C LEU A 69 -9.79 -4.90 9.12
N SER A 70 -8.64 -4.33 9.40
CA SER A 70 -8.48 -3.33 10.46
C SER A 70 -7.76 -2.10 9.94
N ILE A 71 -8.19 -0.92 10.37
CA ILE A 71 -7.48 0.34 10.22
C ILE A 71 -7.31 1.00 11.58
N ILE A 72 -6.20 1.69 11.76
CA ILE A 72 -5.88 2.45 12.96
C ILE A 72 -5.48 3.85 12.51
N LEU A 73 -6.31 4.81 12.83
CA LEU A 73 -6.07 6.23 12.54
C LEU A 73 -5.04 6.83 13.52
N PRO A 74 -4.34 7.90 13.14
CA PRO A 74 -3.36 8.54 14.03
C PRO A 74 -3.92 9.06 15.35
N ASP A 75 -5.22 9.35 15.42
CA ASP A 75 -5.92 9.76 16.65
C ASP A 75 -6.26 8.59 17.57
N GLY A 76 -5.90 7.36 17.18
CA GLY A 76 -6.13 6.13 17.96
C GLY A 76 -7.44 5.42 17.67
N ARG A 77 -8.32 5.97 16.84
CA ARG A 77 -9.55 5.26 16.43
C ARG A 77 -9.20 3.99 15.66
N ILE A 78 -9.89 2.91 16.02
CA ILE A 78 -9.73 1.60 15.38
C ILE A 78 -11.07 1.20 14.77
N ILE A 79 -11.05 0.82 13.49
CA ILE A 79 -12.18 0.21 12.81
C ILE A 79 -11.74 -1.17 12.39
N ARG A 80 -12.46 -2.20 12.83
CA ARG A 80 -12.15 -3.59 12.57
C ARG A 80 -13.42 -4.38 12.29
N GLY A 81 -13.36 -5.26 11.33
CA GLY A 81 -14.46 -6.16 11.03
C GLY A 81 -14.30 -6.84 9.68
N GLU A 82 -15.34 -7.54 9.29
CA GLU A 82 -15.44 -8.12 7.97
C GLU A 82 -15.87 -7.04 6.96
N PRO A 83 -15.09 -6.81 5.88
CA PRO A 83 -15.41 -5.82 4.87
C PRO A 83 -16.58 -6.35 4.00
N ALA A 84 -17.79 -5.89 4.29
CA ALA A 84 -18.97 -6.24 3.52
C ALA A 84 -18.89 -5.67 2.10
N LEU A 85 -19.07 -6.54 1.11
CA LEU A 85 -19.00 -6.18 -0.31
C LEU A 85 -20.30 -5.49 -0.75
N GLY A 86 -20.20 -4.26 -1.12
CA GLY A 86 -21.29 -3.49 -1.73
C GLY A 86 -21.21 -3.51 -3.27
N ARG A 87 -21.61 -2.41 -3.88
CA ARG A 87 -21.71 -2.26 -5.33
C ARG A 87 -20.36 -2.49 -6.03
N LYS A 88 -20.41 -3.24 -7.15
CA LYS A 88 -19.26 -3.40 -8.06
C LYS A 88 -18.95 -2.08 -8.78
N ILE A 89 -17.66 -1.78 -8.93
CA ILE A 89 -17.19 -0.58 -9.62
C ILE A 89 -15.96 -0.90 -10.47
N GLY A 90 -15.85 -0.23 -11.62
CA GLY A 90 -14.65 -0.24 -12.44
C GLY A 90 -13.75 0.93 -12.08
N THR A 91 -12.45 0.69 -12.05
CA THR A 91 -11.43 1.72 -11.77
C THR A 91 -10.33 1.66 -12.83
N ILE A 92 -9.67 2.78 -13.07
CA ILE A 92 -8.54 2.87 -14.00
C ILE A 92 -7.29 3.28 -13.22
N LEU A 93 -6.23 2.50 -13.38
CA LEU A 93 -4.90 2.79 -12.87
C LEU A 93 -3.87 2.65 -14.00
N TRP A 94 -3.20 3.73 -14.36
CA TRP A 94 -2.21 3.76 -15.44
C TRP A 94 -2.73 3.15 -16.76
N GLY A 95 -3.97 3.47 -17.14
CA GLY A 95 -4.64 2.96 -18.35
C GLY A 95 -5.19 1.54 -18.23
N ARG A 96 -4.86 0.78 -17.18
CA ARG A 96 -5.42 -0.55 -16.93
C ARG A 96 -6.78 -0.42 -16.23
N ARG A 97 -7.78 -1.11 -16.77
CA ARG A 97 -9.10 -1.23 -16.13
C ARG A 97 -9.14 -2.47 -15.26
N PHE A 98 -9.69 -2.34 -14.08
CA PHE A 98 -9.98 -3.47 -13.18
C PHE A 98 -11.22 -3.18 -12.34
N ASN A 99 -11.79 -4.23 -11.78
CA ASN A 99 -13.02 -4.16 -11.01
C ASN A 99 -12.74 -4.40 -9.53
N GLY A 100 -13.63 -3.87 -8.73
CA GLY A 100 -13.68 -4.09 -7.29
C GLY A 100 -15.08 -3.88 -6.76
N HIS A 101 -15.24 -4.09 -5.45
CA HIS A 101 -16.47 -3.82 -4.74
C HIS A 101 -16.24 -2.74 -3.70
N ILE A 102 -17.09 -1.73 -3.69
CA ILE A 102 -17.11 -0.73 -2.61
C ILE A 102 -17.37 -1.48 -1.31
N ILE A 103 -16.57 -1.18 -0.28
CA ILE A 103 -16.77 -1.75 1.05
C ILE A 103 -17.79 -0.91 1.80
N GLU A 104 -18.80 -1.57 2.33
CA GLU A 104 -19.78 -0.94 3.22
C GLU A 104 -19.25 -0.91 4.66
N GLY A 105 -19.65 0.10 5.42
CA GLY A 105 -19.32 0.25 6.84
C GLY A 105 -18.53 1.52 7.16
N ASP A 106 -18.13 1.65 8.41
CA ASP A 106 -17.57 2.88 9.00
C ASP A 106 -16.19 3.27 8.47
N TRP A 107 -15.52 2.39 7.70
CA TRP A 107 -14.22 2.71 7.08
C TRP A 107 -14.29 3.95 6.18
N ASN A 108 -15.36 4.07 5.39
CA ASN A 108 -15.52 5.18 4.43
C ASN A 108 -15.61 6.52 5.14
N ASP A 109 -16.44 6.61 6.18
CA ASP A 109 -16.64 7.84 6.93
C ASP A 109 -15.38 8.25 7.68
N ALA A 110 -14.74 7.31 8.36
CA ALA A 110 -13.53 7.58 9.11
C ALA A 110 -12.35 8.03 8.23
N ILE A 111 -12.16 7.37 7.07
CA ILE A 111 -11.10 7.76 6.13
C ILE A 111 -11.44 9.09 5.47
N SER A 112 -12.71 9.33 5.12
CA SER A 112 -13.16 10.60 4.52
C SER A 112 -12.94 11.77 5.47
N GLU A 113 -13.31 11.62 6.73
CA GLU A 113 -13.06 12.61 7.77
C GLU A 113 -11.57 12.91 7.92
N PHE A 114 -10.75 11.87 7.96
CA PHE A 114 -9.30 12.00 8.06
C PHE A 114 -8.69 12.70 6.85
N CYS A 115 -9.16 12.41 5.65
CA CYS A 115 -8.69 13.04 4.40
C CYS A 115 -9.19 14.47 4.22
N GLY A 116 -10.35 14.82 4.82
CA GLY A 116 -11.05 16.09 4.61
C GLY A 116 -11.86 16.17 3.32
N PHE A 117 -12.07 15.05 2.65
CA PHE A 117 -12.92 14.90 1.46
C PHE A 117 -13.46 13.48 1.35
N GLN A 118 -14.54 13.32 0.60
CA GLN A 118 -15.22 12.03 0.49
C GLN A 118 -14.39 11.02 -0.29
N VAL A 119 -14.15 9.86 0.33
CA VAL A 119 -13.53 8.69 -0.28
C VAL A 119 -14.33 7.44 0.01
N ARG A 120 -14.13 6.42 -0.80
CA ARG A 120 -14.70 5.09 -0.59
C ARG A 120 -13.62 4.04 -0.70
N LEU A 121 -13.64 3.11 0.25
CA LEU A 121 -12.76 1.95 0.25
C LEU A 121 -13.32 0.91 -0.72
N VAL A 122 -12.44 0.34 -1.53
CA VAL A 122 -12.79 -0.67 -2.53
C VAL A 122 -11.90 -1.88 -2.34
N LYS A 123 -12.50 -3.09 -2.33
CA LYS A 123 -11.76 -4.35 -2.42
C LYS A 123 -11.63 -4.75 -3.87
N SER A 124 -10.42 -4.93 -4.35
CA SER A 124 -10.17 -5.41 -5.71
C SER A 124 -10.75 -6.79 -5.92
N GLU A 125 -11.32 -7.06 -7.09
CA GLU A 125 -11.89 -8.37 -7.44
C GLU A 125 -10.82 -9.47 -7.41
N PHE A 126 -9.61 -9.15 -7.87
CA PHE A 126 -8.47 -10.06 -7.90
C PHE A 126 -7.24 -9.43 -7.26
N GLU A 127 -6.40 -10.26 -6.67
CA GLU A 127 -5.06 -9.87 -6.28
C GLU A 127 -4.23 -9.44 -7.50
N GLY A 128 -3.31 -8.51 -7.29
CA GLY A 128 -2.40 -8.06 -8.33
C GLY A 128 -2.99 -7.01 -9.30
N ASN A 129 -4.16 -6.45 -9.02
CA ASN A 129 -4.75 -5.42 -9.87
C ASN A 129 -4.29 -4.00 -9.50
N CYS A 130 -3.95 -3.76 -8.23
CA CYS A 130 -3.67 -2.42 -7.70
C CYS A 130 -2.19 -2.08 -7.56
N TYR A 131 -1.30 -2.84 -8.18
CA TYR A 131 0.11 -2.48 -8.29
C TYR A 131 0.28 -1.27 -9.20
N ASP A 132 1.34 -0.51 -8.96
CA ASP A 132 1.69 0.56 -9.89
C ASP A 132 2.19 -0.02 -11.21
N GLU A 133 3.26 -0.76 -11.22
CA GLU A 133 3.85 -1.36 -12.42
C GLU A 133 4.08 -2.86 -12.26
N TYR A 134 4.66 -3.29 -11.14
CA TYR A 134 5.00 -4.69 -10.85
C TYR A 134 4.41 -5.15 -9.52
N PRO A 135 4.19 -6.47 -9.38
CA PRO A 135 3.67 -7.06 -8.15
C PRO A 135 4.62 -6.97 -6.95
N LEU A 136 5.91 -6.82 -7.21
CA LEU A 136 6.96 -6.74 -6.21
C LEU A 136 7.95 -5.65 -6.62
N SER A 137 8.41 -4.87 -5.65
CA SER A 137 9.47 -3.90 -5.83
C SER A 137 10.64 -4.21 -4.90
N ILE A 138 11.85 -4.08 -5.42
CA ILE A 138 13.09 -4.25 -4.67
C ILE A 138 13.80 -2.91 -4.63
N LEU A 139 14.34 -2.55 -3.49
CA LEU A 139 15.13 -1.34 -3.32
C LEU A 139 16.39 -1.69 -2.52
N SER A 140 17.54 -1.24 -3.00
CA SER A 140 18.78 -1.26 -2.23
C SER A 140 18.86 -0.06 -1.30
N LYS A 141 19.37 -0.28 -0.08
CA LYS A 141 19.67 0.82 0.86
C LYS A 141 20.70 1.78 0.29
N ASP A 142 21.68 1.26 -0.43
CA ASP A 142 22.75 2.07 -1.02
C ASP A 142 22.21 2.94 -2.16
N SER A 143 21.27 2.44 -2.95
CA SER A 143 20.56 3.23 -3.96
C SER A 143 19.77 4.37 -3.31
N ALA A 144 19.00 4.08 -2.27
CA ALA A 144 18.25 5.10 -1.55
C ALA A 144 19.18 6.16 -0.93
N LYS A 145 20.28 5.73 -0.30
CA LYS A 145 21.28 6.59 0.29
C LYS A 145 21.99 7.47 -0.74
N SER A 146 22.22 6.96 -1.94
CA SER A 146 22.86 7.72 -3.03
C SER A 146 22.02 8.90 -3.52
N LEU A 147 20.70 8.89 -3.23
CA LEU A 147 19.80 10.01 -3.54
C LEU A 147 19.83 11.12 -2.47
N GLU A 148 20.50 10.89 -1.35
CA GLU A 148 20.70 11.93 -0.35
C GLU A 148 21.63 13.02 -0.89
N SER A 149 21.27 14.25 -0.63
CA SER A 149 22.04 15.45 -0.99
C SER A 149 22.15 16.36 0.22
N LYS A 150 22.88 17.46 0.08
CA LYS A 150 22.94 18.49 1.13
C LYS A 150 21.56 19.06 1.50
N GLU A 151 20.62 19.02 0.57
CA GLU A 151 19.25 19.52 0.74
C GLU A 151 18.28 18.43 1.24
N PHE A 152 18.60 17.16 0.99
CA PHE A 152 17.77 15.99 1.35
C PHE A 152 18.63 15.01 2.13
N GLN A 153 18.81 15.26 3.42
CA GLN A 153 19.48 14.34 4.34
C GLN A 153 18.45 13.43 5.01
N ASP A 154 18.88 12.24 5.41
CA ASP A 154 18.08 11.26 6.15
C ASP A 154 16.75 10.90 5.45
N ILE A 155 16.83 10.54 4.17
CA ILE A 155 15.64 10.10 3.42
C ILE A 155 15.07 8.84 4.05
N ASP A 156 13.85 8.94 4.58
CA ASP A 156 13.11 7.77 5.04
C ASP A 156 12.82 6.84 3.84
N ILE A 157 13.50 5.71 3.80
CA ILE A 157 13.45 4.73 2.72
C ILE A 157 12.04 4.21 2.46
N ARG A 158 11.15 4.26 3.47
CA ARG A 158 9.73 3.90 3.34
C ARG A 158 8.96 4.80 2.38
N ARG A 159 9.47 5.99 2.07
CA ARG A 159 8.88 6.89 1.05
C ARG A 159 8.86 6.26 -0.34
N PHE A 160 9.83 5.40 -0.65
CA PHE A 160 9.87 4.65 -1.92
C PHE A 160 8.91 3.45 -1.92
N ARG A 161 8.38 3.09 -0.75
CA ARG A 161 7.39 2.02 -0.56
C ARG A 161 7.83 0.67 -1.15
N PRO A 162 9.08 0.23 -0.87
CA PRO A 162 9.57 -1.05 -1.39
C PRO A 162 8.79 -2.22 -0.77
N SER A 163 8.63 -3.30 -1.53
CA SER A 163 8.19 -4.58 -0.98
C SER A 163 9.36 -5.29 -0.29
N ILE A 164 10.53 -5.22 -0.89
CA ILE A 164 11.77 -5.84 -0.40
C ILE A 164 12.87 -4.78 -0.32
N LEU A 165 13.53 -4.74 0.82
CA LEU A 165 14.70 -3.91 1.05
C LEU A 165 15.92 -4.80 1.20
N ILE A 166 16.95 -4.53 0.42
CA ILE A 166 18.23 -5.26 0.44
C ILE A 166 19.39 -4.34 0.79
N ASP A 167 20.47 -4.95 1.25
CA ASP A 167 21.72 -4.29 1.62
C ASP A 167 22.91 -5.03 0.98
N GLY A 168 24.02 -4.35 0.75
CA GLY A 168 25.25 -4.94 0.23
C GLY A 168 25.38 -4.92 -1.29
N LEU A 169 24.56 -4.15 -1.99
CA LEU A 169 24.73 -3.84 -3.42
C LEU A 169 25.39 -2.47 -3.62
N ASN A 170 26.03 -2.27 -4.75
CA ASN A 170 26.36 -0.92 -5.20
C ASN A 170 25.06 -0.14 -5.56
N PRO A 171 25.08 1.20 -5.51
CA PRO A 171 23.92 1.99 -5.90
C PRO A 171 23.39 1.62 -7.29
N PHE A 172 22.06 1.32 -7.37
CA PHE A 172 21.31 0.95 -8.57
C PHE A 172 21.67 -0.40 -9.20
N GLU A 173 22.47 -1.23 -8.52
CA GLU A 173 22.82 -2.57 -9.00
C GLU A 173 21.60 -3.51 -9.00
N GLU A 174 20.57 -3.25 -8.20
CA GLU A 174 19.31 -3.99 -8.19
C GLU A 174 18.48 -3.84 -9.48
N ASN A 175 18.87 -2.96 -10.38
CA ASN A 175 18.19 -2.73 -11.66
C ASN A 175 18.69 -3.65 -12.80
N TYR A 176 19.68 -4.52 -12.51
CA TYR A 176 20.31 -5.38 -13.53
C TYR A 176 20.09 -6.88 -13.30
#